data_3e5961e15d62d8cc2d9c9a526cdc710a
#
_entry.id   3e5961e15d62d8cc2d9c9a526cdc710a
#
_cell.length_a   1.000
_cell.length_b   1.000
_cell.length_c   1.000
_cell.angle_alpha   90.00
_cell.angle_beta   90.00
_cell.angle_gamma   90.00
#
_symmetry.space_group_name_H-M   'P 1'
#
loop_
_entity.id
_entity.type
_entity.pdbx_description
1 polymer ?
#
loop_
_entity_poly.entity_id
_entity_poly.type
_entity_poly.pdbx_seq_one_letter_code
_entity_poly.pdbx_strand_id
1 'polypeptide(L)'
;MVLDRVELGEAHPGSVFFTCKVPDFTKNAFMVAHGGALTTYVDIATTAAIYAFDEKRRTNVSAKLDMDFMSAAQIGQEILIEARVNRIGRSISFSEGRITDLKTK
;
A
#
# COMPACT_ATOMS: atom_id res chain seq x y z
N MET A 1 6.66 -5.81 6.21
CA MET A 1 6.81 -4.89 5.06
C MET A 1 8.17 -4.22 5.11
N VAL A 2 8.88 -4.23 4.02
CA VAL A 2 10.19 -3.62 3.92
C VAL A 2 10.16 -2.59 2.80
N LEU A 3 10.69 -1.39 3.08
CA LEU A 3 10.79 -0.34 2.07
C LEU A 3 11.71 -0.81 0.93
N ASP A 4 11.21 -0.76 -0.30
CA ASP A 4 11.99 -1.14 -1.49
C ASP A 4 12.60 0.10 -2.16
N ARG A 5 11.75 1.05 -2.53
CA ARG A 5 12.23 2.28 -3.18
C ARG A 5 11.19 3.38 -3.12
N VAL A 6 11.63 4.59 -3.43
CA VAL A 6 10.79 5.77 -3.57
C VAL A 6 11.02 6.34 -4.96
N GLU A 7 9.95 6.67 -5.67
CA GLU A 7 10.02 7.30 -6.98
C GLU A 7 9.28 8.62 -6.95
N LEU A 8 9.94 9.68 -7.41
CA LEU A 8 9.31 10.99 -7.53
C LEU A 8 8.44 11.01 -8.77
N GLY A 9 7.27 11.65 -8.67
CA GLY A 9 6.37 11.79 -9.80
C GLY A 9 6.64 13.07 -10.58
N GLU A 10 6.16 13.11 -11.83
CA GLU A 10 6.24 14.33 -12.64
C GLU A 10 5.00 15.21 -12.42
N ALA A 11 3.81 14.58 -12.48
CA ALA A 11 2.54 15.28 -12.32
C ALA A 11 1.89 15.04 -10.95
N HIS A 12 2.52 14.23 -10.10
CA HIS A 12 2.06 13.90 -8.75
C HIS A 12 3.27 13.83 -7.82
N PRO A 13 3.06 13.85 -6.49
CA PRO A 13 4.20 13.81 -5.56
C PRO A 13 5.14 12.61 -5.75
N GLY A 14 4.59 11.42 -5.92
CA GLY A 14 5.41 10.24 -6.14
C GLY A 14 4.78 8.97 -5.62
N SER A 15 5.58 7.91 -5.62
CA SER A 15 5.17 6.58 -5.15
C SER A 15 6.21 6.01 -4.20
N VAL A 16 5.74 5.22 -3.25
CA VAL A 16 6.59 4.47 -2.33
C VAL A 16 6.28 2.99 -2.53
N PHE A 17 7.32 2.18 -2.60
CA PHE A 17 7.21 0.75 -2.86
C PHE A 17 7.72 -0.04 -1.68
N PHE A 18 6.94 -1.01 -1.27
CA PHE A 18 7.30 -1.94 -0.19
C PHE A 18 7.25 -3.36 -0.70
N THR A 19 8.09 -4.22 -0.13
CA THR A 19 8.01 -5.65 -0.37
C THR A 19 7.56 -6.34 0.91
N CYS A 20 6.88 -7.47 0.76
CA CYS A 20 6.41 -8.25 1.89
C CYS A 20 6.23 -9.69 1.48
N LYS A 21 6.61 -10.60 2.36
CA LYS A 21 6.25 -12.02 2.23
C LYS A 21 4.98 -12.23 3.02
N VAL A 22 3.94 -12.77 2.38
CA VAL A 22 2.64 -12.94 3.01
C VAL A 22 2.76 -13.87 4.22
N PRO A 23 2.54 -13.37 5.46
CA PRO A 23 2.75 -14.18 6.65
C PRO A 23 1.66 -15.23 6.85
N ASP A 24 2.04 -16.34 7.48
CA ASP A 24 1.11 -17.44 7.77
C ASP A 24 -0.09 -16.98 8.61
N PHE A 25 0.13 -16.07 9.56
CA PHE A 25 -0.94 -15.63 10.45
C PHE A 25 -2.05 -14.83 9.75
N THR A 26 -1.85 -14.43 8.48
CA THR A 26 -2.87 -13.69 7.74
C THR A 26 -3.89 -14.57 7.06
N LYS A 27 -3.70 -15.90 7.08
CA LYS A 27 -4.55 -16.82 6.31
C LYS A 27 -6.01 -16.79 6.79
N ASN A 28 -6.89 -16.93 5.80
CA ASN A 28 -8.34 -17.09 6.05
C ASN A 28 -8.70 -18.58 5.98
N ALA A 29 -10.01 -18.87 5.96
CA ALA A 29 -10.51 -20.24 5.88
C ALA A 29 -10.12 -20.97 4.58
N PHE A 30 -9.76 -20.23 3.54
CA PHE A 30 -9.35 -20.77 2.24
C PHE A 30 -7.85 -20.90 2.11
N MET A 31 -7.09 -20.67 3.19
CA MET A 31 -5.63 -20.79 3.25
C MET A 31 -4.88 -19.78 2.37
N VAL A 32 -5.50 -18.65 2.09
CA VAL A 32 -4.87 -17.49 1.43
C VAL A 32 -4.96 -16.28 2.35
N ALA A 33 -4.24 -15.21 2.01
CA ALA A 33 -4.25 -14.01 2.83
C ALA A 33 -5.66 -13.46 2.98
N HIS A 34 -6.04 -13.14 4.22
CA HIS A 34 -7.32 -12.51 4.51
C HIS A 34 -7.38 -11.13 3.85
N GLY A 35 -8.53 -10.79 3.24
CA GLY A 35 -8.71 -9.48 2.62
C GLY A 35 -8.44 -8.32 3.59
N GLY A 36 -8.77 -8.49 4.87
CA GLY A 36 -8.48 -7.51 5.89
C GLY A 36 -6.99 -7.26 6.09
N ALA A 37 -6.16 -8.30 5.95
CA ALA A 37 -4.71 -8.14 6.03
C ALA A 37 -4.17 -7.34 4.84
N LEU A 38 -4.64 -7.64 3.63
CA LEU A 38 -4.24 -6.91 2.43
C LEU A 38 -4.67 -5.45 2.51
N THR A 39 -5.88 -5.19 3.00
CA THR A 39 -6.39 -3.84 3.22
C THR A 39 -5.51 -3.08 4.21
N THR A 40 -5.10 -3.73 5.28
CA THR A 40 -4.22 -3.14 6.29
C THR A 40 -2.87 -2.75 5.67
N TYR A 41 -2.28 -3.60 4.85
CA TYR A 41 -1.02 -3.29 4.18
C TYR A 41 -1.15 -2.05 3.28
N VAL A 42 -2.22 -1.97 2.50
CA VAL A 42 -2.47 -0.82 1.64
C VAL A 42 -2.66 0.45 2.48
N ASP A 43 -3.43 0.35 3.56
CA ASP A 43 -3.69 1.49 4.44
C ASP A 43 -2.39 2.02 5.06
N ILE A 44 -1.56 1.13 5.58
CA ILE A 44 -0.26 1.50 6.15
C ILE A 44 0.65 2.12 5.08
N ALA A 45 0.73 1.50 3.91
CA ALA A 45 1.61 1.95 2.85
C ALA A 45 1.22 3.34 2.31
N THR A 46 -0.07 3.57 2.08
CA THR A 46 -0.55 4.86 1.58
C THR A 46 -0.41 5.96 2.64
N THR A 47 -0.65 5.63 3.90
CA THR A 47 -0.46 6.57 5.01
C THR A 47 1.01 6.99 5.12
N ALA A 48 1.92 6.02 5.04
CA ALA A 48 3.35 6.28 5.07
C ALA A 48 3.80 7.11 3.87
N ALA A 49 3.26 6.82 2.68
CA ALA A 49 3.61 7.55 1.46
C ALA A 49 3.17 9.01 1.54
N ILE A 50 1.97 9.27 1.99
CA ILE A 50 1.48 10.65 2.16
C ILE A 50 2.39 11.41 3.13
N TYR A 51 2.71 10.80 4.26
CA TYR A 51 3.61 11.42 5.23
C TYR A 51 4.99 11.72 4.61
N ALA A 52 5.51 10.79 3.83
CA ALA A 52 6.84 10.93 3.22
C ALA A 52 6.91 12.10 2.24
N PHE A 53 5.82 12.34 1.49
CA PHE A 53 5.78 13.41 0.49
C PHE A 53 5.18 14.72 1.02
N ASP A 54 4.65 14.72 2.23
CA ASP A 54 4.10 15.94 2.83
C ASP A 54 5.23 16.80 3.37
N GLU A 55 5.43 17.95 2.78
CA GLU A 55 6.48 18.88 3.21
C GLU A 55 6.29 19.30 4.67
N LYS A 56 5.07 19.34 5.14
CA LYS A 56 4.74 19.73 6.51
C LYS A 56 4.83 18.57 7.49
N ARG A 57 5.05 17.34 6.99
CA ARG A 57 5.18 16.13 7.82
C ARG A 57 4.03 15.96 8.80
N ARG A 58 2.82 16.24 8.35
CA ARG A 58 1.62 16.07 9.16
C ARG A 58 1.27 14.59 9.27
N THR A 59 0.83 14.17 10.45
CA THR A 59 0.26 12.83 10.60
C THR A 59 -1.10 12.80 9.90
N ASN A 60 -1.48 11.62 9.41
CA ASN A 60 -2.73 11.47 8.69
C ASN A 60 -3.39 10.15 9.05
N VAL A 61 -4.69 10.11 8.86
CA VAL A 61 -5.50 8.89 9.01
C VAL A 61 -6.41 8.77 7.81
N SER A 62 -6.78 7.55 7.48
CA SER A 62 -7.66 7.30 6.34
C SER A 62 -9.09 7.69 6.69
N ALA A 63 -9.68 8.56 5.88
CA ALA A 63 -11.09 8.94 6.00
C ALA A 63 -11.97 7.98 5.21
N LYS A 64 -11.46 7.49 4.08
CA LYS A 64 -12.17 6.54 3.23
C LYS A 64 -11.14 5.66 2.52
N LEU A 65 -11.44 4.38 2.44
CA LEU A 65 -10.61 3.40 1.75
C LEU A 65 -11.51 2.43 1.00
N ASP A 66 -11.37 2.41 -0.32
CA ASP A 66 -12.09 1.46 -1.17
C ASP A 66 -11.09 0.41 -1.67
N MET A 67 -11.45 -0.85 -1.61
CA MET A 67 -10.58 -1.94 -2.03
C MET A 67 -11.26 -2.83 -3.06
N ASP A 68 -10.50 -3.17 -4.11
CA ASP A 68 -10.89 -4.17 -5.08
C ASP A 68 -9.97 -5.38 -4.95
N PHE A 69 -10.55 -6.55 -4.70
CA PHE A 69 -9.80 -7.80 -4.53
C PHE A 69 -9.91 -8.60 -5.82
N MET A 70 -8.88 -8.50 -6.68
CA MET A 70 -8.91 -9.09 -8.01
C MET A 70 -8.38 -10.52 -8.06
N SER A 71 -7.50 -10.87 -7.13
CA SER A 71 -6.98 -12.24 -7.03
C SER A 71 -6.49 -12.49 -5.61
N ALA A 72 -6.30 -13.76 -5.28
CA ALA A 72 -5.85 -14.17 -3.96
C ALA A 72 -4.34 -14.02 -3.83
N ALA A 73 -3.88 -13.62 -2.65
CA ALA A 73 -2.46 -13.63 -2.30
C ALA A 73 -2.20 -14.90 -1.49
N GLN A 74 -1.28 -15.73 -1.97
CA GLN A 74 -0.95 -16.99 -1.33
C GLN A 74 -0.06 -16.77 -0.10
N ILE A 75 -0.21 -17.62 0.91
CA ILE A 75 0.68 -17.59 2.06
C ILE A 75 2.11 -17.89 1.58
N GLY A 76 3.07 -17.07 2.01
CA GLY A 76 4.47 -17.21 1.60
C GLY A 76 4.81 -16.52 0.29
N GLN A 77 3.82 -16.03 -0.44
CA GLN A 77 4.06 -15.29 -1.67
C GLN A 77 4.77 -13.97 -1.39
N GLU A 78 5.73 -13.62 -2.22
CA GLU A 78 6.37 -12.31 -2.14
C GLU A 78 5.57 -11.31 -2.96
N ILE A 79 5.13 -10.23 -2.32
CA ILE A 79 4.29 -9.22 -2.94
C ILE A 79 4.98 -7.86 -2.94
N LEU A 80 4.63 -7.06 -3.93
CA LEU A 80 5.05 -5.67 -4.05
C LEU A 80 3.84 -4.79 -3.76
N ILE A 81 4.01 -3.85 -2.85
CA ILE A 81 2.95 -2.90 -2.49
C ILE A 81 3.39 -1.53 -2.97
N GLU A 82 2.68 -1.01 -3.94
CA GLU A 82 2.90 0.33 -4.46
C GLU A 82 1.89 1.28 -3.83
N ALA A 83 2.39 2.35 -3.22
CA ALA A 83 1.55 3.42 -2.68
C ALA A 83 1.84 4.69 -3.45
N ARG A 84 0.91 5.08 -4.31
CA ARG A 84 1.03 6.29 -5.11
C ARG A 84 0.28 7.43 -4.45
N VAL A 85 0.96 8.56 -4.25
CA VAL A 85 0.33 9.77 -3.76
C VAL A 85 -0.08 10.61 -4.95
N ASN A 86 -1.37 10.82 -5.12
CA ASN A 86 -1.90 11.59 -6.25
C ASN A 86 -1.92 13.08 -5.95
N ARG A 87 -2.25 13.45 -4.71
CA ARG A 87 -2.32 14.84 -4.33
C ARG A 87 -2.26 14.98 -2.81
N ILE A 88 -1.49 15.94 -2.34
CA ILE A 88 -1.48 16.33 -0.93
C ILE A 88 -2.20 17.68 -0.82
N GLY A 89 -3.37 17.65 -0.20
CA GLY A 89 -4.18 18.83 -0.02
C GLY A 89 -3.98 19.47 1.36
N ARG A 90 -4.66 20.56 1.57
CA ARG A 90 -4.63 21.28 2.84
C ARG A 90 -5.26 20.47 3.97
N SER A 91 -6.38 19.82 3.68
CA SER A 91 -7.16 19.04 4.66
C SER A 91 -7.33 17.59 4.24
N ILE A 92 -7.33 17.31 2.94
CA ILE A 92 -7.55 15.97 2.40
C ILE A 92 -6.48 15.68 1.37
N SER A 93 -5.91 14.49 1.45
CA SER A 93 -4.95 13.98 0.48
C SER A 93 -5.53 12.75 -0.20
N PHE A 94 -5.09 12.52 -1.44
CA PHE A 94 -5.57 11.41 -2.26
C PHE A 94 -4.42 10.51 -2.64
N SER A 95 -4.63 9.22 -2.46
CA SER A 95 -3.63 8.21 -2.78
C SER A 95 -4.31 6.96 -3.30
N GLU A 96 -3.52 6.10 -3.91
CA GLU A 96 -3.98 4.78 -4.32
C GLU A 96 -2.88 3.78 -4.05
N GLY A 97 -3.27 2.53 -3.85
CA GLY A 97 -2.33 1.45 -3.60
C GLY A 97 -2.62 0.27 -4.50
N ARG A 98 -1.59 -0.50 -4.78
CA ARG A 98 -1.68 -1.70 -5.58
C ARG A 98 -0.79 -2.77 -4.98
N ILE A 99 -1.32 -3.98 -4.89
CA ILE A 99 -0.55 -5.14 -4.50
C ILE A 99 -0.41 -6.05 -5.71
N THR A 100 0.82 -6.38 -6.05
CA THR A 100 1.14 -7.27 -7.18
C THR A 100 2.13 -8.33 -6.72
N ASP A 101 2.25 -9.40 -7.51
CA ASP A 101 3.28 -10.39 -7.28
C ASP A 101 4.64 -9.74 -7.56
N LEU A 102 5.58 -9.87 -6.64
CA LEU A 102 6.90 -9.28 -6.77
C LEU A 102 7.66 -9.80 -7.99
N LYS A 103 7.44 -11.05 -8.37
CA LYS A 103 8.16 -11.70 -9.44
C LYS A 103 7.61 -11.40 -10.83
N THR A 104 6.29 -11.34 -10.95
CA THR A 104 5.65 -11.15 -12.25
C THR A 104 5.18 -9.72 -12.46
N LYS A 105 4.76 -9.11 -11.37
CA LYS A 105 4.09 -7.80 -11.36
C LYS A 105 3.51 -7.34 -12.71
#